data_f0fa6539cb013bbfdda78c1629d5113d
#
_entry.id   f0fa6539cb013bbfdda78c1629d5113d
#
_cell.length_a   1.000
_cell.length_b   1.000
_cell.length_c   1.000
_cell.angle_alpha   90.00
_cell.angle_beta   90.00
_cell.angle_gamma   90.00
#
_symmetry.space_group_name_H-M   'P 1'
#
loop_
_entity.id
_entity.type
_entity.pdbx_description
1 polymer ?
#
loop_
_entity_poly.entity_id
_entity_poly.type
_entity_poly.pdbx_seq_one_letter_code
_entity_poly.pdbx_strand_id
1 'polypeptide(L)'
;MLVKMSDPGSSVKRTNISLAVMTLVVLALGLSACKEAPAPVQPEASVAVDPMVVRVGASQAVNFQTGLVVSADVAEMLESPGRIEANERLLSRIGATVTGRVTQVMAELGDVVRPGQTLAQVSSPELTTAQLSYLRAHANLALAERAVERARQLIQADVIGSAELQRRESELSIARAEQRAAEDQLRLIGLPEVAITRLRNEGSLHSQASVVAKMGGVVIDRKISQGQVVQPGDQLYTVADLSSVWVLGAVPEQAARSVKRGQVVEIEVPAIDRTYSGKVVFVSDTIQPETRTVAIRTEVDNPKRELKPQMLATLRIAGESKTTAVVPASSVVREQDRDHVFVQVEPQVFRLTPVELGHVIGGQRAVLKGVGIGATIVVEGGFHLNNERTQRLLTESGGKPVQPTNAPTPAAPAAPANDAASKGGRS
;
A
#
# COMPACT_ATOMS: atom_id res chain seq x y z
N MET A 1 53.24 6.16 -14.37
CA MET A 1 53.48 5.22 -15.45
C MET A 1 52.25 5.26 -16.32
N LEU A 2 52.05 6.23 -17.15
CA LEU A 2 52.46 6.47 -18.55
C LEU A 2 52.23 5.22 -19.42
N VAL A 3 51.31 5.37 -20.36
CA VAL A 3 51.33 5.11 -21.81
C VAL A 3 49.89 5.07 -22.26
N LYS A 4 49.28 6.03 -22.93
CA LYS A 4 49.48 6.79 -24.16
C LYS A 4 49.08 6.01 -25.43
N MET A 5 48.16 6.63 -26.20
CA MET A 5 48.03 6.64 -27.66
C MET A 5 47.38 5.42 -28.32
N SER A 6 46.53 5.49 -29.32
CA SER A 6 46.43 6.48 -30.42
C SER A 6 45.14 6.25 -31.22
N ASP A 7 44.58 7.32 -31.69
CA ASP A 7 43.82 7.43 -32.94
C ASP A 7 44.79 7.34 -34.15
N PRO A 8 44.46 7.03 -35.35
CA PRO A 8 43.73 7.86 -36.29
C PRO A 8 42.87 7.04 -37.30
N GLY A 9 41.88 7.53 -38.00
CA GLY A 9 41.92 8.65 -38.93
C GLY A 9 41.45 8.20 -40.32
N SER A 10 40.89 9.16 -40.99
CA SER A 10 40.77 9.33 -42.43
C SER A 10 39.67 8.54 -43.17
N SER A 11 38.88 9.11 -43.92
CA SER A 11 38.94 10.19 -44.93
C SER A 11 38.09 9.77 -46.15
N VAL A 12 37.13 10.61 -46.46
CA VAL A 12 36.88 11.19 -47.81
C VAL A 12 36.66 10.23 -48.99
N LYS A 13 35.51 10.32 -49.66
CA LYS A 13 35.47 10.85 -51.03
C LYS A 13 34.06 11.17 -51.53
N ARG A 14 33.89 12.41 -51.90
CA ARG A 14 32.91 12.94 -52.82
C ARG A 14 33.16 12.35 -54.23
N THR A 15 32.11 12.15 -54.99
CA THR A 15 32.22 12.42 -56.43
C THR A 15 30.84 12.78 -56.96
N ASN A 16 30.80 14.00 -57.47
CA ASN A 16 29.83 14.57 -58.42
C ASN A 16 29.99 13.90 -59.74
N ILE A 17 28.99 14.04 -60.62
CA ILE A 17 29.03 14.29 -62.07
C ILE A 17 27.60 14.04 -62.56
N SER A 18 26.76 15.02 -62.81
CA SER A 18 26.75 15.99 -63.93
C SER A 18 26.30 15.36 -65.25
N LEU A 19 25.18 15.79 -65.67
CA LEU A 19 24.94 16.57 -66.92
C LEU A 19 24.73 15.76 -68.22
N ALA A 20 23.80 16.19 -68.91
CA ALA A 20 23.66 16.41 -70.33
C ALA A 20 22.51 15.62 -70.98
N VAL A 21 21.51 16.29 -71.34
CA VAL A 21 21.31 17.15 -72.54
C VAL A 21 20.72 16.37 -73.71
N MET A 22 19.64 16.90 -74.14
CA MET A 22 19.32 17.39 -75.48
C MET A 22 18.46 16.52 -76.38
N THR A 23 17.31 17.11 -76.62
CA THR A 23 16.75 17.56 -77.90
C THR A 23 16.40 16.52 -78.97
N LEU A 24 15.26 16.56 -79.57
CA LEU A 24 14.84 17.21 -80.81
C LEU A 24 13.55 16.54 -81.33
N VAL A 25 12.43 17.20 -81.44
CA VAL A 25 11.86 17.88 -82.61
C VAL A 25 11.32 16.97 -83.73
N VAL A 26 10.15 17.34 -84.14
CA VAL A 26 9.52 17.36 -85.46
C VAL A 26 8.18 16.61 -85.53
N LEU A 27 7.07 17.34 -85.46
CA LEU A 27 6.24 17.92 -86.54
C LEU A 27 5.78 16.96 -87.58
N ALA A 28 4.49 16.65 -87.56
CA ALA A 28 3.70 16.46 -88.77
C ALA A 28 2.21 16.73 -88.56
N LEU A 29 1.75 17.70 -89.30
CA LEU A 29 0.36 18.07 -89.46
C LEU A 29 -0.53 16.93 -90.00
N GLY A 30 -1.78 16.91 -89.56
CA GLY A 30 -2.87 16.15 -90.17
C GLY A 30 -4.18 16.76 -89.74
N LEU A 31 -4.67 17.74 -90.50
CA LEU A 31 -6.06 18.20 -90.42
C LEU A 31 -6.99 17.11 -90.82
N SER A 32 -8.05 16.84 -90.01
CA SER A 32 -9.35 16.43 -90.51
C SER A 32 -10.47 16.90 -89.58
N ALA A 33 -11.44 17.48 -90.19
CA ALA A 33 -12.56 18.23 -89.68
C ALA A 33 -13.67 17.44 -89.02
N CYS A 34 -14.40 18.11 -88.15
CA CYS A 34 -15.84 18.06 -87.86
C CYS A 34 -16.46 16.81 -87.32
N LYS A 35 -16.93 16.89 -86.07
CA LYS A 35 -18.35 16.92 -85.75
C LYS A 35 -18.58 17.21 -84.31
N GLU A 36 -19.26 18.31 -84.04
CA GLU A 36 -19.75 18.71 -82.73
C GLU A 36 -20.78 17.66 -82.25
N ALA A 37 -20.44 16.93 -81.16
CA ALA A 37 -21.37 16.10 -80.39
C ALA A 37 -21.63 16.83 -79.09
N PRO A 38 -22.85 16.85 -78.55
CA PRO A 38 -23.18 17.58 -77.30
C PRO A 38 -22.37 17.05 -76.17
N ALA A 39 -21.87 18.00 -75.36
CA ALA A 39 -21.09 17.74 -74.16
C ALA A 39 -21.83 16.72 -73.20
N PRO A 40 -21.15 15.65 -72.75
CA PRO A 40 -21.73 14.85 -71.70
C PRO A 40 -21.82 15.75 -70.43
N VAL A 41 -23.03 15.80 -69.90
CA VAL A 41 -23.29 16.32 -68.57
C VAL A 41 -22.34 15.54 -67.63
N GLN A 42 -21.35 16.27 -67.09
CA GLN A 42 -20.52 15.74 -65.99
C GLN A 42 -21.49 15.35 -64.86
N PRO A 43 -21.46 14.14 -64.34
CA PRO A 43 -22.14 13.87 -63.09
C PRO A 43 -21.50 14.74 -62.07
N GLU A 44 -22.30 15.55 -61.39
CA GLU A 44 -21.90 16.27 -60.17
C GLU A 44 -21.13 15.29 -59.30
N ALA A 45 -19.88 15.68 -58.98
CA ALA A 45 -19.04 14.89 -58.07
C ALA A 45 -19.87 14.65 -56.80
N SER A 46 -20.26 13.41 -56.58
CA SER A 46 -20.86 13.02 -55.30
C SER A 46 -19.83 13.37 -54.25
N VAL A 47 -20.14 14.38 -53.45
CA VAL A 47 -19.35 14.75 -52.27
C VAL A 47 -19.32 13.48 -51.43
N ALA A 48 -18.14 12.88 -51.34
CA ALA A 48 -17.94 11.70 -50.49
C ALA A 48 -18.35 12.09 -49.08
N VAL A 49 -19.47 11.58 -48.61
CA VAL A 49 -19.99 11.83 -47.28
C VAL A 49 -19.04 11.16 -46.29
N ASP A 50 -18.37 11.99 -45.45
CA ASP A 50 -17.49 11.46 -44.38
C ASP A 50 -18.33 10.58 -43.45
N PRO A 51 -18.05 9.26 -43.35
CA PRO A 51 -18.85 8.33 -42.53
C PRO A 51 -18.85 8.69 -41.04
N MET A 52 -17.99 9.57 -40.62
CA MET A 52 -17.90 10.03 -39.21
C MET A 52 -18.73 11.30 -38.96
N VAL A 53 -19.34 11.90 -39.97
CA VAL A 53 -20.09 13.16 -39.84
C VAL A 53 -21.60 12.94 -39.95
N VAL A 54 -22.33 13.52 -38.98
CA VAL A 54 -23.80 13.50 -38.97
C VAL A 54 -24.33 14.93 -39.09
N ARG A 55 -25.24 15.16 -40.02
CA ARG A 55 -26.02 16.42 -40.13
C ARG A 55 -27.41 16.17 -39.57
N VAL A 56 -27.81 16.98 -38.60
CA VAL A 56 -29.08 16.84 -37.88
C VAL A 56 -30.07 17.88 -38.40
N GLY A 57 -31.29 17.48 -38.72
CA GLY A 57 -32.37 18.40 -39.12
C GLY A 57 -32.88 19.19 -37.91
N ALA A 58 -33.44 20.37 -38.15
CA ALA A 58 -33.91 21.24 -37.08
C ALA A 58 -35.00 20.60 -36.17
N SER A 59 -35.76 19.62 -36.70
CA SER A 59 -36.75 18.87 -35.93
C SER A 59 -36.20 17.84 -34.99
N GLN A 60 -34.93 17.44 -35.15
CA GLN A 60 -34.27 16.41 -34.37
C GLN A 60 -33.35 16.98 -33.28
N ALA A 61 -33.13 18.31 -33.30
CA ALA A 61 -32.31 19.04 -32.33
C ALA A 61 -32.84 18.96 -30.88
N VAL A 62 -34.09 18.54 -30.69
CA VAL A 62 -34.75 18.39 -29.39
C VAL A 62 -34.26 17.13 -28.63
N ASN A 63 -33.63 16.19 -29.29
CA ASN A 63 -33.31 14.88 -28.73
C ASN A 63 -31.88 14.76 -28.16
N PHE A 64 -31.12 15.86 -28.16
CA PHE A 64 -29.75 15.86 -27.60
C PHE A 64 -29.40 17.23 -27.00
N GLN A 65 -28.51 17.21 -26.03
CA GLN A 65 -27.97 18.42 -25.40
C GLN A 65 -26.49 18.55 -25.72
N THR A 66 -26.05 19.79 -25.96
CA THR A 66 -24.65 20.10 -26.18
C THR A 66 -24.06 20.80 -24.97
N GLY A 67 -22.78 20.60 -24.69
CA GLY A 67 -22.05 21.28 -23.63
C GLY A 67 -20.59 21.50 -24.05
N LEU A 68 -19.92 22.36 -23.33
CA LEU A 68 -18.50 22.62 -23.54
C LEU A 68 -17.63 21.62 -22.77
N VAL A 69 -16.55 21.19 -23.40
CA VAL A 69 -15.48 20.48 -22.71
C VAL A 69 -14.79 21.46 -21.78
N VAL A 70 -14.87 21.20 -20.48
CA VAL A 70 -14.27 22.06 -19.46
C VAL A 70 -12.96 21.48 -18.95
N SER A 71 -12.12 22.30 -18.35
CA SER A 71 -10.94 21.83 -17.62
C SER A 71 -11.32 21.52 -16.19
N ALA A 72 -10.83 20.42 -15.67
CA ALA A 72 -10.90 20.10 -14.25
C ALA A 72 -9.57 19.55 -13.76
N ASP A 73 -9.31 19.74 -12.48
CA ASP A 73 -8.17 19.13 -11.82
C ASP A 73 -8.52 17.68 -11.47
N VAL A 74 -7.94 16.77 -12.23
CA VAL A 74 -8.16 15.33 -12.08
C VAL A 74 -6.92 14.70 -11.48
N ALA A 75 -7.07 14.09 -10.31
CA ALA A 75 -6.05 13.25 -9.71
C ALA A 75 -6.23 11.81 -10.19
N GLU A 76 -5.18 11.22 -10.72
CA GLU A 76 -5.17 9.80 -11.03
C GLU A 76 -5.16 9.00 -9.72
N MET A 77 -6.14 8.12 -9.54
CA MET A 77 -6.19 7.25 -8.36
C MET A 77 -5.30 6.03 -8.59
N LEU A 78 -4.26 5.93 -7.79
CA LEU A 78 -3.37 4.79 -7.78
C LEU A 78 -3.89 3.76 -6.79
N GLU A 79 -4.18 2.56 -7.25
CA GLU A 79 -4.48 1.42 -6.40
C GLU A 79 -3.22 0.57 -6.20
N SER A 80 -2.92 0.28 -4.93
CA SER A 80 -1.75 -0.51 -4.55
C SER A 80 -2.17 -1.60 -3.57
N PRO A 81 -1.80 -2.86 -3.82
CA PRO A 81 -2.02 -3.93 -2.85
C PRO A 81 -1.18 -3.67 -1.60
N GLY A 82 -1.75 -4.02 -0.47
CA GLY A 82 -1.08 -3.85 0.82
C GLY A 82 -1.46 -4.92 1.83
N ARG A 83 -0.72 -4.93 2.94
CA ARG A 83 -0.93 -5.83 4.07
C ARG A 83 -0.91 -5.03 5.36
N ILE A 84 -1.82 -5.38 6.25
CA ILE A 84 -1.85 -4.81 7.61
C ILE A 84 -0.79 -5.50 8.46
N GLU A 85 -0.01 -4.71 9.17
CA GLU A 85 1.00 -5.17 10.12
C GLU A 85 0.85 -4.47 11.47
N ALA A 86 1.34 -5.10 12.51
CA ALA A 86 1.40 -4.44 13.80
C ALA A 86 2.35 -3.23 13.73
N ASN A 87 2.00 -2.15 14.41
CA ASN A 87 2.87 -0.99 14.52
C ASN A 87 4.11 -1.37 15.34
N GLU A 88 5.27 -1.48 14.69
CA GLU A 88 6.52 -1.90 15.37
C GLU A 88 6.95 -0.97 16.50
N ARG A 89 6.51 0.29 16.50
CA ARG A 89 6.75 1.23 17.60
C ARG A 89 5.94 0.87 18.86
N LEU A 90 4.84 0.15 18.65
CA LEU A 90 3.92 -0.30 19.69
C LEU A 90 4.01 -1.82 19.89
N LEU A 91 5.19 -2.39 19.65
CA LEU A 91 5.46 -3.81 19.74
C LEU A 91 6.60 -4.07 20.72
N SER A 92 6.39 -5.01 21.66
CA SER A 92 7.40 -5.46 22.61
C SER A 92 7.70 -6.94 22.40
N ARG A 93 8.96 -7.24 22.04
CA ARG A 93 9.48 -8.60 22.05
C ARG A 93 10.05 -8.88 23.42
N ILE A 94 9.52 -9.89 24.10
CA ILE A 94 9.87 -10.27 25.45
C ILE A 94 10.70 -11.54 25.38
N GLY A 95 11.95 -11.46 25.78
CA GLY A 95 12.90 -12.56 25.80
C GLY A 95 13.15 -13.10 27.20
N ALA A 96 13.80 -14.27 27.26
CA ALA A 96 14.33 -14.81 28.51
C ALA A 96 15.50 -13.97 29.00
N THR A 97 15.54 -13.69 30.30
CA THR A 97 16.64 -12.99 30.97
C THR A 97 17.59 -13.94 31.69
N VAL A 98 17.16 -15.20 31.91
CA VAL A 98 17.91 -16.25 32.61
C VAL A 98 17.82 -17.58 31.86
N THR A 99 18.79 -18.42 32.09
CA THR A 99 18.72 -19.83 31.71
C THR A 99 17.85 -20.58 32.67
N GLY A 100 16.87 -21.36 32.16
CA GLY A 100 16.00 -22.14 33.01
C GLY A 100 14.94 -22.94 32.25
N ARG A 101 14.13 -23.67 33.02
CA ARG A 101 13.00 -24.43 32.50
C ARG A 101 11.68 -23.71 32.74
N VAL A 102 10.88 -23.56 31.71
CA VAL A 102 9.52 -23.00 31.80
C VAL A 102 8.66 -23.95 32.68
N THR A 103 8.25 -23.47 33.83
CA THR A 103 7.39 -24.21 34.79
C THR A 103 5.93 -23.95 34.54
N GLN A 104 5.58 -22.74 34.13
CA GLN A 104 4.20 -22.32 33.92
C GLN A 104 4.10 -21.32 32.78
N VAL A 105 3.09 -21.49 31.93
CA VAL A 105 2.67 -20.54 30.90
C VAL A 105 1.33 -19.98 31.35
N MET A 106 1.25 -18.66 31.54
CA MET A 106 0.09 -17.96 32.12
C MET A 106 -0.65 -17.11 31.10
N ALA A 107 0.01 -16.75 29.99
CA ALA A 107 -0.59 -15.96 28.93
C ALA A 107 -0.57 -16.76 27.61
N GLU A 108 -1.70 -16.81 26.95
CA GLU A 108 -1.90 -17.46 25.67
C GLU A 108 -1.98 -16.45 24.52
N LEU A 109 -1.91 -16.98 23.28
CA LEU A 109 -2.09 -16.18 22.07
C LEU A 109 -3.48 -15.52 22.08
N GLY A 110 -3.53 -14.22 21.87
CA GLY A 110 -4.76 -13.42 21.86
C GLY A 110 -5.12 -12.79 23.20
N ASP A 111 -4.45 -13.15 24.30
CA ASP A 111 -4.71 -12.56 25.61
C ASP A 111 -4.35 -11.08 25.66
N VAL A 112 -5.19 -10.31 26.35
CA VAL A 112 -4.93 -8.90 26.67
C VAL A 112 -4.15 -8.81 27.96
N VAL A 113 -2.96 -8.25 27.91
CA VAL A 113 -2.06 -8.15 29.06
C VAL A 113 -1.80 -6.70 29.46
N ARG A 114 -1.46 -6.48 30.73
CA ARG A 114 -1.11 -5.17 31.31
C ARG A 114 0.39 -5.09 31.57
N PRO A 115 0.98 -3.88 31.62
CA PRO A 115 2.37 -3.72 32.02
C PRO A 115 2.63 -4.35 33.38
N GLY A 116 3.72 -5.13 33.53
CA GLY A 116 4.07 -5.84 34.76
C GLY A 116 3.33 -7.17 34.99
N GLN A 117 2.35 -7.52 34.16
CA GLN A 117 1.65 -8.82 34.25
C GLN A 117 2.61 -9.95 33.95
N THR A 118 2.61 -11.02 34.78
CA THR A 118 3.38 -12.23 34.55
C THR A 118 2.76 -13.06 33.42
N LEU A 119 3.58 -13.37 32.43
CA LEU A 119 3.20 -14.15 31.24
C LEU A 119 3.62 -15.62 31.35
N ALA A 120 4.77 -15.87 32.00
CA ALA A 120 5.28 -17.21 32.27
C ALA A 120 6.21 -17.21 33.48
N GLN A 121 6.48 -18.40 34.01
CA GLN A 121 7.45 -18.62 35.07
C GLN A 121 8.56 -19.58 34.58
N VAL A 122 9.80 -19.24 34.92
CA VAL A 122 10.99 -20.00 34.54
C VAL A 122 11.74 -20.38 35.82
N SER A 123 11.95 -21.66 36.07
CA SER A 123 12.83 -22.13 37.14
C SER A 123 14.28 -22.03 36.71
N SER A 124 15.05 -21.20 37.42
CA SER A 124 16.45 -20.87 37.10
C SER A 124 17.38 -21.13 38.27
N PRO A 125 18.34 -22.06 38.14
CA PRO A 125 19.41 -22.23 39.11
C PRO A 125 20.34 -20.99 39.18
N GLU A 126 20.50 -20.29 38.04
CA GLU A 126 21.31 -19.06 37.95
C GLU A 126 20.74 -17.96 38.85
N LEU A 127 19.42 -17.75 38.82
CA LEU A 127 18.74 -16.81 39.72
C LEU A 127 18.97 -17.15 41.20
N THR A 128 18.87 -18.42 41.57
CA THR A 128 19.11 -18.88 42.94
C THR A 128 20.54 -18.60 43.36
N THR A 129 21.53 -18.87 42.50
CA THR A 129 22.94 -18.59 42.76
C THR A 129 23.19 -17.08 42.95
N ALA A 130 22.63 -16.25 42.09
CA ALA A 130 22.76 -14.80 42.16
C ALA A 130 22.12 -14.24 43.47
N GLN A 131 20.96 -14.75 43.88
CA GLN A 131 20.32 -14.40 45.16
C GLN A 131 21.19 -14.78 46.34
N LEU A 132 21.77 -15.98 46.33
CA LEU A 132 22.68 -16.43 47.41
C LEU A 132 23.95 -15.55 47.49
N SER A 133 24.51 -15.17 46.34
CA SER A 133 25.66 -14.28 46.27
C SER A 133 25.35 -12.91 46.87
N TYR A 134 24.18 -12.35 46.55
CA TYR A 134 23.70 -11.09 47.12
C TYR A 134 23.52 -11.17 48.63
N LEU A 135 22.86 -12.23 49.15
CA LEU A 135 22.67 -12.39 50.59
C LEU A 135 24.02 -12.50 51.37
N ARG A 136 25.01 -13.23 50.78
CA ARG A 136 26.34 -13.30 51.32
C ARG A 136 27.06 -11.93 51.37
N ALA A 137 27.02 -11.20 50.28
CA ALA A 137 27.59 -9.88 50.18
C ALA A 137 26.92 -8.88 51.16
N HIS A 138 25.60 -8.97 51.29
CA HIS A 138 24.83 -8.15 52.24
C HIS A 138 25.19 -8.48 53.70
N ALA A 139 25.37 -9.75 54.06
CA ALA A 139 25.79 -10.13 55.41
C ALA A 139 27.22 -9.68 55.71
N ASN A 140 28.13 -9.77 54.74
CA ASN A 140 29.51 -9.29 54.86
C ASN A 140 29.55 -7.76 55.03
N LEU A 141 28.74 -7.02 54.29
CA LEU A 141 28.60 -5.58 54.45
C LEU A 141 28.17 -5.22 55.87
N ALA A 142 27.11 -5.87 56.39
CA ALA A 142 26.64 -5.63 57.76
C ALA A 142 27.70 -5.97 58.83
N LEU A 143 28.52 -7.01 58.60
CA LEU A 143 29.64 -7.32 59.51
C LEU A 143 30.72 -6.26 59.44
N ALA A 144 31.12 -5.78 58.28
CA ALA A 144 32.12 -4.73 58.10
C ALA A 144 31.65 -3.39 58.69
N GLU A 145 30.39 -3.03 58.56
CA GLU A 145 29.82 -1.82 59.15
C GLU A 145 29.90 -1.86 60.67
N ARG A 146 29.56 -3.00 61.30
CA ARG A 146 29.70 -3.19 62.73
C ARG A 146 31.15 -3.17 63.20
N ALA A 147 32.10 -3.68 62.36
CA ALA A 147 33.52 -3.65 62.67
C ALA A 147 34.07 -2.22 62.66
N VAL A 148 33.72 -1.40 61.68
CA VAL A 148 34.08 0.02 61.64
C VAL A 148 33.51 0.78 62.85
N GLU A 149 32.24 0.54 63.15
CA GLU A 149 31.60 1.21 64.30
C GLU A 149 32.29 0.86 65.62
N ARG A 150 32.60 -0.42 65.85
CA ARG A 150 33.42 -0.79 67.05
C ARG A 150 34.81 -0.19 67.00
N ALA A 151 35.49 -0.16 65.84
CA ALA A 151 36.82 0.44 65.73
C ALA A 151 36.78 1.95 66.04
N ARG A 152 35.73 2.69 65.66
CA ARG A 152 35.54 4.10 65.99
C ARG A 152 35.39 4.33 67.51
N GLN A 153 34.65 3.46 68.18
CA GLN A 153 34.50 3.51 69.65
C GLN A 153 35.81 3.19 70.32
N LEU A 154 36.61 2.21 69.89
CA LEU A 154 37.88 1.86 70.50
C LEU A 154 38.97 2.92 70.29
N ILE A 155 38.98 3.65 69.18
CA ILE A 155 39.91 4.75 68.93
C ILE A 155 39.58 5.97 69.83
N GLN A 156 38.31 6.21 70.07
CA GLN A 156 37.87 7.27 71.02
C GLN A 156 38.30 6.95 72.44
N ALA A 157 38.48 5.67 72.78
CA ALA A 157 38.95 5.21 74.06
C ALA A 157 40.49 4.98 74.10
N ASP A 158 41.25 5.43 73.07
CA ASP A 158 42.72 5.26 72.96
C ASP A 158 43.20 3.78 73.02
N VAL A 159 42.32 2.84 72.67
CA VAL A 159 42.65 1.36 72.70
C VAL A 159 43.32 0.91 71.43
N ILE A 160 42.99 1.46 70.22
CA ILE A 160 43.58 1.10 68.93
C ILE A 160 44.14 2.32 68.20
N GLY A 161 45.11 2.11 67.31
CA GLY A 161 45.67 3.16 66.46
C GLY A 161 44.85 3.46 65.23
N SER A 162 45.05 4.64 64.62
CA SER A 162 44.38 5.09 63.41
C SER A 162 44.54 4.14 62.18
N ALA A 163 45.66 3.44 62.09
CA ALA A 163 45.92 2.43 61.01
C ALA A 163 44.91 1.28 61.04
N GLU A 164 44.48 0.83 62.26
CA GLU A 164 43.44 -0.23 62.35
C GLU A 164 42.07 0.28 61.89
N LEU A 165 41.67 1.50 62.27
CA LEU A 165 40.42 2.12 61.79
C LEU A 165 40.46 2.22 60.24
N GLN A 166 41.57 2.74 59.68
CA GLN A 166 41.72 2.87 58.23
C GLN A 166 41.63 1.53 57.51
N ARG A 167 42.16 0.45 58.06
CA ARG A 167 42.02 -0.89 57.57
C ARG A 167 40.54 -1.34 57.53
N ARG A 168 39.81 -1.14 58.66
CA ARG A 168 38.36 -1.49 58.70
C ARG A 168 37.54 -0.67 57.75
N GLU A 169 37.85 0.62 57.56
CA GLU A 169 37.17 1.46 56.58
C GLU A 169 37.44 1.02 55.14
N SER A 170 38.65 0.52 54.84
CA SER A 170 39.00 -0.08 53.56
C SER A 170 38.24 -1.40 53.31
N GLU A 171 38.17 -2.28 54.34
CA GLU A 171 37.36 -3.52 54.30
C GLU A 171 35.89 -3.23 54.06
N LEU A 172 35.34 -2.20 54.72
CA LEU A 172 33.96 -1.72 54.54
C LEU A 172 33.72 -1.23 53.11
N SER A 173 34.64 -0.49 52.53
CA SER A 173 34.57 -0.01 51.17
C SER A 173 34.50 -1.15 50.16
N ILE A 174 35.32 -2.20 50.33
CA ILE A 174 35.30 -3.41 49.51
C ILE A 174 33.94 -4.11 49.65
N ALA A 175 33.49 -4.37 50.89
CA ALA A 175 32.21 -5.03 51.14
C ALA A 175 31.01 -4.30 50.51
N ARG A 176 31.04 -2.96 50.52
CA ARG A 176 30.02 -2.14 49.83
C ARG A 176 30.04 -2.30 48.31
N ALA A 177 31.25 -2.36 47.74
CA ALA A 177 31.38 -2.57 46.29
C ALA A 177 30.88 -3.95 45.88
N GLU A 178 31.21 -5.00 46.63
CA GLU A 178 30.73 -6.37 46.40
C GLU A 178 29.20 -6.48 46.49
N GLN A 179 28.60 -5.86 47.53
CA GLN A 179 27.14 -5.86 47.70
C GLN A 179 26.45 -5.16 46.53
N ARG A 180 26.95 -3.99 46.07
CA ARG A 180 26.40 -3.28 44.91
C ARG A 180 26.51 -4.11 43.64
N ALA A 181 27.65 -4.74 43.39
CA ALA A 181 27.88 -5.58 42.24
C ALA A 181 26.89 -6.78 42.21
N ALA A 182 26.67 -7.42 43.36
CA ALA A 182 25.70 -8.52 43.46
C ALA A 182 24.25 -8.05 43.29
N GLU A 183 23.92 -6.84 43.76
CA GLU A 183 22.60 -6.22 43.56
C GLU A 183 22.36 -5.86 42.10
N ASP A 184 23.36 -5.29 41.43
CA ASP A 184 23.28 -4.97 40.02
C ASP A 184 23.14 -6.26 39.14
N GLN A 185 23.79 -7.34 39.56
CA GLN A 185 23.61 -8.64 38.91
C GLN A 185 22.16 -9.12 38.99
N LEU A 186 21.46 -8.97 40.12
CA LEU A 186 20.05 -9.31 40.27
C LEU A 186 19.15 -8.44 39.36
N ARG A 187 19.47 -7.15 39.23
CA ARG A 187 18.75 -6.26 38.30
C ARG A 187 18.92 -6.65 36.86
N LEU A 188 20.15 -7.02 36.45
CA LEU A 188 20.43 -7.49 35.09
C LEU A 188 19.67 -8.77 34.73
N ILE A 189 19.52 -9.67 35.71
CA ILE A 189 18.67 -10.89 35.59
C ILE A 189 17.18 -10.55 35.46
N GLY A 190 16.79 -9.32 35.77
CA GLY A 190 15.40 -8.85 35.68
C GLY A 190 14.61 -8.97 36.98
N LEU A 191 15.28 -9.13 38.13
CA LEU A 191 14.60 -9.14 39.42
C LEU A 191 14.15 -7.71 39.78
N PRO A 192 12.87 -7.45 40.00
CA PRO A 192 12.38 -6.13 40.32
C PRO A 192 12.83 -5.66 41.74
N GLU A 193 12.95 -4.38 41.94
CA GLU A 193 13.45 -3.79 43.19
C GLU A 193 12.68 -4.25 44.42
N VAL A 194 11.36 -4.40 44.29
CA VAL A 194 10.50 -4.93 45.36
C VAL A 194 10.91 -6.35 45.77
N ALA A 195 11.29 -7.18 44.83
CA ALA A 195 11.74 -8.56 45.10
C ALA A 195 13.15 -8.56 45.72
N ILE A 196 14.06 -7.67 45.32
CA ILE A 196 15.37 -7.51 45.92
C ILE A 196 15.22 -7.05 47.39
N THR A 197 14.33 -6.09 47.64
CA THR A 197 14.05 -5.64 49.02
C THR A 197 13.46 -6.75 49.88
N ARG A 198 12.55 -7.55 49.32
CA ARG A 198 11.99 -8.72 50.03
C ARG A 198 13.09 -9.77 50.34
N LEU A 199 13.93 -10.07 49.34
CA LEU A 199 15.08 -10.97 49.53
C LEU A 199 16.00 -10.50 50.62
N ARG A 200 16.30 -9.21 50.69
CA ARG A 200 17.10 -8.58 51.74
C ARG A 200 16.51 -8.75 53.16
N ASN A 201 15.21 -8.58 53.29
CA ASN A 201 14.53 -8.58 54.58
C ASN A 201 14.21 -9.98 55.08
N GLU A 202 13.77 -10.87 54.18
CA GLU A 202 13.28 -12.21 54.51
C GLU A 202 14.34 -13.29 54.38
N GLY A 203 15.38 -13.06 53.56
CA GLY A 203 16.45 -14.02 53.29
C GLY A 203 15.99 -15.29 52.52
N SER A 204 14.74 -15.33 52.02
CA SER A 204 14.17 -16.47 51.33
C SER A 204 14.55 -16.49 49.85
N LEU A 205 15.07 -17.66 49.37
CA LEU A 205 15.45 -17.84 47.98
C LEU A 205 14.26 -18.29 47.17
N HIS A 206 14.11 -17.71 46.00
CA HIS A 206 13.09 -18.13 45.01
C HIS A 206 13.75 -18.56 43.70
N SER A 207 13.49 -19.79 43.27
CA SER A 207 14.06 -20.32 42.02
C SER A 207 13.28 -19.89 40.76
N GLN A 208 12.13 -19.24 40.93
CA GLN A 208 11.26 -18.85 39.83
C GLN A 208 11.49 -17.41 39.38
N ALA A 209 11.91 -17.25 38.14
CA ALA A 209 11.97 -15.97 37.45
C ALA A 209 10.66 -15.74 36.72
N SER A 210 10.05 -14.57 36.93
CA SER A 210 8.81 -14.19 36.24
C SER A 210 9.16 -13.50 34.92
N VAL A 211 8.60 -13.99 33.81
CA VAL A 211 8.60 -13.30 32.51
C VAL A 211 7.41 -12.36 32.51
N VAL A 212 7.66 -11.05 32.46
CA VAL A 212 6.60 -10.03 32.58
C VAL A 212 6.41 -9.23 31.31
N ALA A 213 5.18 -8.78 31.07
CA ALA A 213 4.88 -7.85 30.00
C ALA A 213 5.49 -6.48 30.29
N LYS A 214 6.29 -5.95 29.33
CA LYS A 214 6.89 -4.61 29.46
C LYS A 214 5.92 -3.49 29.11
N MET A 215 4.89 -3.80 28.30
CA MET A 215 3.83 -2.89 27.89
C MET A 215 2.47 -3.58 27.89
N GLY A 216 1.40 -2.81 27.90
CA GLY A 216 0.05 -3.32 27.70
C GLY A 216 -0.22 -3.61 26.23
N GLY A 217 -1.07 -4.59 25.94
CA GLY A 217 -1.42 -4.95 24.58
C GLY A 217 -1.98 -6.35 24.47
N VAL A 218 -1.92 -6.90 23.28
CA VAL A 218 -2.36 -8.27 22.96
C VAL A 218 -1.14 -9.14 22.68
N VAL A 219 -1.14 -10.36 23.18
CA VAL A 219 -0.12 -11.37 22.84
C VAL A 219 -0.36 -11.82 21.40
N ILE A 220 0.51 -11.41 20.49
CA ILE A 220 0.39 -11.75 19.04
C ILE A 220 1.29 -12.92 18.64
N ASP A 221 2.26 -13.29 19.47
CA ASP A 221 3.14 -14.43 19.23
C ASP A 221 3.61 -15.03 20.57
N ARG A 222 3.64 -16.37 20.67
CA ARG A 222 4.13 -17.13 21.79
C ARG A 222 5.00 -18.28 21.30
N LYS A 223 6.30 -18.25 21.67
CA LYS A 223 7.31 -19.23 21.23
C LYS A 223 7.79 -20.17 22.31
N ILE A 224 7.05 -20.28 23.40
CA ILE A 224 7.41 -21.15 24.52
C ILE A 224 6.31 -22.14 24.84
N SER A 225 6.74 -23.27 25.43
CA SER A 225 5.90 -24.32 25.95
C SER A 225 6.33 -24.69 27.38
N GLN A 226 5.39 -25.18 28.17
CA GLN A 226 5.68 -25.68 29.50
C GLN A 226 6.70 -26.86 29.41
N GLY A 227 7.69 -26.86 30.29
CA GLY A 227 8.76 -27.85 30.30
C GLY A 227 9.96 -27.53 29.38
N GLN A 228 9.82 -26.57 28.47
CA GLN A 228 10.91 -26.13 27.58
C GLN A 228 12.04 -25.48 28.38
N VAL A 229 13.28 -25.71 27.96
CA VAL A 229 14.47 -24.99 28.47
C VAL A 229 14.68 -23.77 27.58
N VAL A 230 14.90 -22.61 28.21
CA VAL A 230 15.14 -21.30 27.58
C VAL A 230 16.47 -20.74 28.03
N GLN A 231 17.05 -19.90 27.18
CA GLN A 231 18.33 -19.21 27.43
C GLN A 231 18.18 -17.69 27.22
N PRO A 232 19.05 -16.86 27.82
CA PRO A 232 19.06 -15.42 27.55
C PRO A 232 19.18 -15.15 26.04
N GLY A 233 18.26 -14.29 25.53
CA GLY A 233 18.15 -13.98 24.11
C GLY A 233 17.05 -14.74 23.37
N ASP A 234 16.56 -15.87 23.90
CA ASP A 234 15.40 -16.54 23.31
C ASP A 234 14.17 -15.65 23.39
N GLN A 235 13.51 -15.43 22.25
CA GLN A 235 12.24 -14.70 22.20
C GLN A 235 11.12 -15.60 22.70
N LEU A 236 10.40 -15.15 23.75
CA LEU A 236 9.35 -15.92 24.41
C LEU A 236 7.96 -15.47 23.97
N TYR A 237 7.74 -14.16 23.98
CA TYR A 237 6.47 -13.54 23.63
C TYR A 237 6.66 -12.30 22.77
N THR A 238 5.62 -12.01 21.99
CA THR A 238 5.47 -10.68 21.35
C THR A 238 4.13 -10.10 21.78
N VAL A 239 4.17 -8.96 22.43
CA VAL A 239 2.99 -8.17 22.80
C VAL A 239 2.93 -6.93 21.93
N ALA A 240 1.76 -6.67 21.36
CA ALA A 240 1.52 -5.49 20.52
C ALA A 240 0.32 -4.70 21.03
N ASP A 241 0.45 -3.39 21.10
CA ASP A 241 -0.69 -2.50 21.18
C ASP A 241 -1.26 -2.32 19.76
N LEU A 242 -2.46 -2.83 19.55
CA LEU A 242 -3.17 -2.82 18.26
C LEU A 242 -4.12 -1.63 18.13
N SER A 243 -3.99 -0.59 18.96
CA SER A 243 -4.78 0.65 18.83
C SER A 243 -4.45 1.44 17.56
N SER A 244 -3.26 1.22 17.02
CA SER A 244 -2.79 1.69 15.72
C SER A 244 -2.11 0.56 14.99
N VAL A 245 -2.31 0.49 13.68
CA VAL A 245 -1.69 -0.51 12.80
C VAL A 245 -1.00 0.17 11.63
N TRP A 246 -0.06 -0.51 11.01
CA TRP A 246 0.53 -0.09 9.76
C TRP A 246 -0.06 -0.87 8.59
N VAL A 247 -0.23 -0.19 7.47
CA VAL A 247 -0.51 -0.82 6.18
C VAL A 247 0.70 -0.63 5.29
N LEU A 248 1.33 -1.73 4.95
CA LEU A 248 2.45 -1.76 4.00
C LEU A 248 1.88 -1.93 2.60
N GLY A 249 2.13 -0.94 1.73
CA GLY A 249 1.74 -0.96 0.33
C GLY A 249 2.96 -1.08 -0.57
N ALA A 250 2.77 -1.67 -1.76
CA ALA A 250 3.79 -1.82 -2.78
C ALA A 250 3.41 -1.00 -4.01
N VAL A 251 3.93 0.22 -4.10
CA VAL A 251 3.63 1.18 -5.17
C VAL A 251 4.58 1.00 -6.35
N PRO A 252 4.10 0.89 -7.60
CA PRO A 252 4.97 0.85 -8.78
C PRO A 252 5.92 2.03 -8.84
N GLU A 253 7.16 1.81 -9.28
CA GLU A 253 8.24 2.81 -9.35
C GLU A 253 7.81 4.11 -10.05
N GLN A 254 7.06 3.97 -11.16
CA GLN A 254 6.61 5.12 -11.95
C GLN A 254 5.67 6.05 -11.17
N ALA A 255 4.81 5.48 -10.32
CA ALA A 255 3.83 6.21 -9.53
C ALA A 255 4.38 6.65 -8.16
N ALA A 256 5.45 6.04 -7.67
CA ALA A 256 6.02 6.33 -6.35
C ALA A 256 6.48 7.77 -6.17
N ARG A 257 6.85 8.46 -7.27
CA ARG A 257 7.24 9.87 -7.26
C ARG A 257 6.12 10.81 -6.80
N SER A 258 4.86 10.43 -7.02
CA SER A 258 3.68 11.22 -6.63
C SER A 258 3.27 10.99 -5.17
N VAL A 259 3.80 9.95 -4.51
CA VAL A 259 3.46 9.62 -3.13
C VAL A 259 4.38 10.36 -2.17
N LYS A 260 3.80 11.14 -1.25
CA LYS A 260 4.55 11.96 -0.30
C LYS A 260 4.23 11.55 1.14
N ARG A 261 5.24 11.66 2.01
CA ARG A 261 5.03 11.50 3.45
C ARG A 261 4.02 12.55 3.94
N GLY A 262 3.09 12.13 4.78
CA GLY A 262 2.02 12.99 5.31
C GLY A 262 0.75 12.98 4.46
N GLN A 263 0.77 12.37 3.28
CA GLN A 263 -0.39 12.24 2.41
C GLN A 263 -1.45 11.33 3.04
N VAL A 264 -2.70 11.72 2.90
CA VAL A 264 -3.86 10.91 3.32
C VAL A 264 -4.16 9.89 2.23
N VAL A 265 -4.41 8.67 2.64
CA VAL A 265 -4.68 7.51 1.76
C VAL A 265 -5.95 6.82 2.24
N GLU A 266 -6.78 6.41 1.32
CA GLU A 266 -7.91 5.54 1.61
C GLU A 266 -7.45 4.08 1.57
N ILE A 267 -7.88 3.30 2.57
CA ILE A 267 -7.49 1.91 2.75
C ILE A 267 -8.75 1.08 2.81
N GLU A 268 -8.99 0.35 1.76
CA GLU A 268 -10.09 -0.60 1.66
C GLU A 268 -9.62 -1.96 2.19
N VAL A 269 -10.39 -2.53 3.12
CA VAL A 269 -10.14 -3.86 3.71
C VAL A 269 -11.30 -4.79 3.35
N PRO A 270 -11.16 -5.58 2.28
CA PRO A 270 -12.25 -6.41 1.76
C PRO A 270 -12.78 -7.42 2.77
N ALA A 271 -11.90 -7.92 3.66
CA ALA A 271 -12.29 -8.92 4.67
C ALA A 271 -13.39 -8.47 5.65
N ILE A 272 -13.57 -7.15 5.82
CA ILE A 272 -14.56 -6.54 6.71
C ILE A 272 -15.47 -5.54 6.00
N ASP A 273 -15.34 -5.43 4.66
CA ASP A 273 -16.11 -4.51 3.80
C ASP A 273 -16.13 -3.06 4.32
N ARG A 274 -14.95 -2.54 4.67
CA ARG A 274 -14.78 -1.19 5.22
C ARG A 274 -13.61 -0.46 4.62
N THR A 275 -13.77 0.85 4.53
CA THR A 275 -12.72 1.80 4.14
C THR A 275 -12.28 2.61 5.35
N TYR A 276 -10.97 2.74 5.52
CA TYR A 276 -10.31 3.53 6.55
C TYR A 276 -9.49 4.64 5.92
N SER A 277 -9.30 5.71 6.67
CA SER A 277 -8.36 6.75 6.29
C SER A 277 -7.05 6.54 7.04
N GLY A 278 -5.94 6.60 6.33
CA GLY A 278 -4.62 6.49 6.90
C GLY A 278 -3.69 7.57 6.40
N LYS A 279 -2.54 7.74 7.07
CA LYS A 279 -1.54 8.73 6.71
C LYS A 279 -0.22 8.04 6.37
N VAL A 280 0.36 8.38 5.22
CA VAL A 280 1.68 7.88 4.82
C VAL A 280 2.73 8.41 5.80
N VAL A 281 3.37 7.50 6.53
CA VAL A 281 4.42 7.82 7.51
C VAL A 281 5.82 7.57 6.97
N PHE A 282 5.91 6.72 5.94
CA PHE A 282 7.19 6.36 5.33
C PHE A 282 7.00 6.00 3.85
N VAL A 283 7.93 6.43 3.02
CA VAL A 283 8.12 6.03 1.62
C VAL A 283 9.56 5.56 1.51
N SER A 284 9.78 4.38 0.95
CA SER A 284 11.12 3.81 0.81
C SER A 284 11.94 4.57 -0.23
N ASP A 285 13.20 4.80 0.07
CA ASP A 285 14.18 5.33 -0.90
C ASP A 285 14.78 4.23 -1.79
N THR A 286 14.42 2.97 -1.52
CA THR A 286 14.90 1.82 -2.28
C THR A 286 13.75 1.12 -3.00
N ILE A 287 14.02 0.65 -4.21
CA ILE A 287 13.11 -0.13 -5.03
C ILE A 287 13.36 -1.60 -4.76
N GLN A 288 12.30 -2.38 -4.63
CA GLN A 288 12.39 -3.83 -4.59
C GLN A 288 12.61 -4.35 -6.02
N PRO A 289 13.75 -4.96 -6.32
CA PRO A 289 14.10 -5.29 -7.70
C PRO A 289 13.21 -6.37 -8.31
N GLU A 290 12.70 -7.31 -7.49
CA GLU A 290 11.86 -8.42 -7.94
C GLU A 290 10.49 -7.95 -8.45
N THR A 291 9.90 -6.96 -7.76
CA THR A 291 8.55 -6.46 -8.05
C THR A 291 8.55 -5.10 -8.74
N ARG A 292 9.69 -4.41 -8.80
CA ARG A 292 9.85 -3.01 -9.24
C ARG A 292 8.87 -2.07 -8.53
N THR A 293 8.73 -2.25 -7.22
CA THR A 293 7.87 -1.43 -6.36
C THR A 293 8.66 -0.72 -5.29
N VAL A 294 8.12 0.40 -4.85
CA VAL A 294 8.56 1.17 -3.68
C VAL A 294 7.63 0.84 -2.53
N ALA A 295 8.20 0.43 -1.41
CA ALA A 295 7.41 0.16 -0.21
C ALA A 295 6.97 1.47 0.43
N ILE A 296 5.69 1.58 0.73
CA ILE A 296 5.12 2.68 1.51
C ILE A 296 4.51 2.12 2.79
N ARG A 297 4.55 2.93 3.85
CA ARG A 297 3.93 2.59 5.13
C ARG A 297 2.93 3.66 5.49
N THR A 298 1.70 3.23 5.72
CA THR A 298 0.59 4.09 6.12
C THR A 298 0.16 3.73 7.52
N GLU A 299 0.00 4.69 8.40
CA GLU A 299 -0.49 4.51 9.76
C GLU A 299 -2.01 4.71 9.80
N VAL A 300 -2.71 3.81 10.48
CA VAL A 300 -4.16 3.76 10.59
C VAL A 300 -4.56 3.56 12.03
N ASP A 301 -5.47 4.40 12.53
CA ASP A 301 -6.06 4.25 13.84
C ASP A 301 -7.00 3.03 13.90
N ASN A 302 -6.87 2.23 14.96
CA ASN A 302 -7.62 0.99 15.12
C ASN A 302 -8.17 0.83 16.56
N PRO A 303 -8.96 1.80 17.07
CA PRO A 303 -9.43 1.79 18.46
C PRO A 303 -10.31 0.60 18.78
N LYS A 304 -11.04 0.08 17.80
CA LYS A 304 -11.92 -1.09 17.94
C LYS A 304 -11.20 -2.43 17.72
N ARG A 305 -9.91 -2.42 17.34
CA ARG A 305 -9.11 -3.60 17.00
C ARG A 305 -9.74 -4.49 15.91
N GLU A 306 -10.49 -3.89 14.98
CA GLU A 306 -11.10 -4.58 13.84
C GLU A 306 -10.04 -4.94 12.78
N LEU A 307 -9.03 -4.08 12.62
CA LEU A 307 -7.90 -4.31 11.75
C LEU A 307 -6.91 -5.25 12.44
N LYS A 308 -6.74 -6.46 11.89
CA LYS A 308 -5.84 -7.46 12.43
C LYS A 308 -4.57 -7.56 11.57
N PRO A 309 -3.39 -7.74 12.16
CA PRO A 309 -2.18 -8.03 11.42
C PRO A 309 -2.38 -9.20 10.43
N GLN A 310 -1.73 -9.13 9.28
CA GLN A 310 -1.82 -10.07 8.16
C GLN A 310 -3.10 -9.97 7.30
N MET A 311 -4.07 -9.12 7.62
CA MET A 311 -5.17 -8.83 6.71
C MET A 311 -4.65 -8.14 5.44
N LEU A 312 -5.25 -8.48 4.30
CA LEU A 312 -5.00 -7.79 3.04
C LEU A 312 -5.79 -6.49 2.99
N ALA A 313 -5.23 -5.51 2.34
CA ALA A 313 -5.84 -4.21 2.12
C ALA A 313 -5.48 -3.69 0.72
N THR A 314 -6.30 -2.79 0.19
CA THR A 314 -6.00 -2.03 -1.02
C THR A 314 -5.86 -0.56 -0.63
N LEU A 315 -4.72 0.02 -0.96
CA LEU A 315 -4.47 1.45 -0.74
C LEU A 315 -4.89 2.21 -2.00
N ARG A 316 -5.77 3.19 -1.84
CA ARG A 316 -6.15 4.15 -2.87
C ARG A 316 -5.47 5.48 -2.58
N ILE A 317 -4.50 5.82 -3.41
CA ILE A 317 -3.62 6.96 -3.25
C ILE A 317 -3.94 7.96 -4.34
N ALA A 318 -4.34 9.18 -3.99
CA ALA A 318 -4.52 10.23 -4.97
C ALA A 318 -3.15 10.65 -5.52
N GLY A 319 -2.93 10.50 -6.81
CA GLY A 319 -1.75 10.98 -7.52
C GLY A 319 -1.69 12.50 -7.61
N GLU A 320 -0.74 13.01 -8.38
CA GLU A 320 -0.69 14.44 -8.66
C GLU A 320 -1.91 14.86 -9.48
N SER A 321 -2.57 15.91 -9.02
CA SER A 321 -3.68 16.51 -9.77
C SER A 321 -3.14 17.19 -11.04
N LYS A 322 -3.71 16.83 -12.18
CA LYS A 322 -3.41 17.43 -13.48
C LYS A 322 -4.65 18.11 -14.01
N THR A 323 -4.53 19.38 -14.34
CA THR A 323 -5.59 20.08 -15.06
C THR A 323 -5.71 19.49 -16.46
N THR A 324 -6.82 18.82 -16.74
CA THR A 324 -7.08 18.18 -18.02
C THR A 324 -8.52 18.44 -18.48
N ALA A 325 -8.76 18.23 -19.77
CA ALA A 325 -10.10 18.26 -20.31
C ALA A 325 -10.95 17.14 -19.69
N VAL A 326 -12.17 17.45 -19.31
CA VAL A 326 -13.12 16.44 -18.81
C VAL A 326 -14.42 16.48 -19.61
N VAL A 327 -15.01 15.30 -19.78
CA VAL A 327 -16.31 15.13 -20.43
C VAL A 327 -17.25 14.35 -19.52
N PRO A 328 -18.55 14.64 -19.50
CA PRO A 328 -19.50 13.81 -18.78
C PRO A 328 -19.48 12.37 -19.30
N ALA A 329 -19.64 11.40 -18.41
CA ALA A 329 -19.66 9.98 -18.80
C ALA A 329 -20.82 9.67 -19.78
N SER A 330 -21.93 10.43 -19.72
CA SER A 330 -23.08 10.34 -20.63
C SER A 330 -22.79 10.78 -22.07
N SER A 331 -21.72 11.56 -22.28
CA SER A 331 -21.31 12.02 -23.63
C SER A 331 -20.56 10.96 -24.45
N VAL A 332 -20.15 9.86 -23.79
CA VAL A 332 -19.31 8.83 -24.39
C VAL A 332 -20.17 7.82 -25.12
N VAL A 333 -19.87 7.61 -26.39
CA VAL A 333 -20.47 6.57 -27.25
C VAL A 333 -19.42 5.54 -27.56
N ARG A 334 -19.71 4.28 -27.27
CA ARG A 334 -18.79 3.17 -27.59
C ARG A 334 -19.14 2.55 -28.94
N GLU A 335 -18.17 2.55 -29.84
CA GLU A 335 -18.30 1.94 -31.16
C GLU A 335 -17.05 1.11 -31.49
N GLN A 336 -17.23 -0.11 -31.97
CA GLN A 336 -16.14 -1.02 -32.34
C GLN A 336 -15.04 -1.13 -31.28
N ASP A 337 -15.42 -1.22 -30.02
CA ASP A 337 -14.52 -1.33 -28.86
C ASP A 337 -13.64 -0.10 -28.58
N ARG A 338 -14.02 1.06 -29.12
CA ARG A 338 -13.38 2.36 -28.85
C ARG A 338 -14.39 3.36 -28.33
N ASP A 339 -13.92 4.23 -27.43
CA ASP A 339 -14.70 5.33 -26.91
C ASP A 339 -14.65 6.52 -27.90
N HIS A 340 -15.81 7.12 -28.15
CA HIS A 340 -15.97 8.25 -29.05
C HIS A 340 -16.84 9.32 -28.39
N VAL A 341 -16.70 10.56 -28.83
CA VAL A 341 -17.62 11.67 -28.51
C VAL A 341 -18.05 12.37 -29.79
N PHE A 342 -19.29 12.90 -29.81
CA PHE A 342 -19.74 13.75 -30.91
C PHE A 342 -19.31 15.19 -30.66
N VAL A 343 -18.42 15.69 -31.52
CA VAL A 343 -17.92 17.08 -31.50
C VAL A 343 -18.70 17.89 -32.54
N GLN A 344 -19.24 19.03 -32.13
CA GLN A 344 -19.90 19.96 -33.03
C GLN A 344 -18.85 20.69 -33.88
N VAL A 345 -18.88 20.51 -35.19
CA VAL A 345 -17.97 21.15 -36.14
C VAL A 345 -18.58 22.43 -36.71
N GLU A 346 -19.90 22.38 -37.02
CA GLU A 346 -20.69 23.49 -37.51
C GLU A 346 -22.10 23.46 -36.83
N PRO A 347 -22.90 24.48 -36.91
CA PRO A 347 -24.28 24.44 -36.44
C PRO A 347 -24.99 23.21 -37.07
N GLN A 348 -25.52 22.31 -36.22
CA GLN A 348 -26.21 21.07 -36.60
C GLN A 348 -25.33 19.99 -37.32
N VAL A 349 -24.02 20.17 -37.33
CA VAL A 349 -23.07 19.16 -37.89
C VAL A 349 -22.17 18.64 -36.77
N PHE A 350 -22.24 17.33 -36.57
CA PHE A 350 -21.49 16.64 -35.52
C PHE A 350 -20.56 15.60 -36.13
N ARG A 351 -19.33 15.56 -35.62
CA ARG A 351 -18.36 14.54 -36.01
C ARG A 351 -18.12 13.58 -34.86
N LEU A 352 -18.24 12.30 -35.12
CA LEU A 352 -17.85 11.24 -34.20
C LEU A 352 -16.32 11.18 -34.13
N THR A 353 -15.77 11.59 -32.99
CA THR A 353 -14.34 11.71 -32.78
C THR A 353 -13.86 10.64 -31.80
N PRO A 354 -12.86 9.80 -32.13
CA PRO A 354 -12.30 8.84 -31.22
C PRO A 354 -11.58 9.56 -30.07
N VAL A 355 -11.75 9.04 -28.85
CA VAL A 355 -11.15 9.62 -27.64
C VAL A 355 -10.51 8.53 -26.79
N GLU A 356 -9.39 8.84 -26.18
CA GLU A 356 -8.81 8.04 -25.09
C GLU A 356 -9.23 8.67 -23.77
N LEU A 357 -9.92 7.91 -22.95
CA LEU A 357 -10.51 8.42 -21.70
C LEU A 357 -9.92 7.71 -20.49
N GLY A 358 -9.72 8.47 -19.41
CA GLY A 358 -9.37 7.96 -18.10
C GLY A 358 -10.57 7.37 -17.33
N HIS A 359 -10.37 7.05 -16.05
CA HIS A 359 -11.41 6.51 -15.19
C HIS A 359 -12.52 7.54 -14.91
N VAL A 360 -13.68 7.03 -14.53
CA VAL A 360 -14.82 7.88 -14.13
C VAL A 360 -14.57 8.45 -12.74
N ILE A 361 -14.62 9.79 -12.60
CA ILE A 361 -14.48 10.50 -11.34
C ILE A 361 -15.63 11.49 -11.22
N GLY A 362 -16.49 11.33 -10.24
CA GLY A 362 -17.63 12.24 -10.03
C GLY A 362 -18.60 12.36 -11.23
N GLY A 363 -18.76 11.27 -12.02
CA GLY A 363 -19.60 11.28 -13.22
C GLY A 363 -18.95 11.89 -14.47
N GLN A 364 -17.69 12.32 -14.38
CA GLN A 364 -16.89 12.84 -15.47
C GLN A 364 -15.72 11.90 -15.81
N ARG A 365 -15.21 11.97 -17.03
CA ARG A 365 -14.02 11.23 -17.49
C ARG A 365 -12.97 12.21 -18.03
N ALA A 366 -11.73 12.04 -17.60
CA ALA A 366 -10.61 12.81 -18.14
C ALA A 366 -10.35 12.41 -19.59
N VAL A 367 -10.16 13.41 -20.45
CA VAL A 367 -9.76 13.18 -21.86
C VAL A 367 -8.25 13.15 -21.94
N LEU A 368 -7.70 11.99 -22.25
CA LEU A 368 -6.26 11.80 -22.44
C LEU A 368 -5.83 12.21 -23.85
N LYS A 369 -6.66 11.89 -24.86
CA LYS A 369 -6.47 12.28 -26.26
C LYS A 369 -7.81 12.40 -27.00
N GLY A 370 -7.88 13.23 -28.01
CA GLY A 370 -8.96 13.32 -28.98
C GLY A 370 -9.68 14.65 -29.04
N VAL A 371 -10.10 15.24 -27.91
CA VAL A 371 -10.85 16.51 -27.85
C VAL A 371 -10.22 17.47 -26.88
N GLY A 372 -10.12 18.74 -27.26
CA GLY A 372 -9.53 19.82 -26.45
C GLY A 372 -10.56 20.59 -25.63
N ILE A 373 -10.07 21.36 -24.65
CA ILE A 373 -10.85 22.28 -23.83
C ILE A 373 -11.52 23.32 -24.72
N GLY A 374 -12.80 23.62 -24.44
CA GLY A 374 -13.60 24.59 -25.18
C GLY A 374 -14.31 24.03 -26.41
N ALA A 375 -14.07 22.78 -26.77
CA ALA A 375 -14.85 22.12 -27.83
C ALA A 375 -16.30 21.91 -27.38
N THR A 376 -17.26 22.12 -28.28
CA THR A 376 -18.68 21.82 -28.03
C THR A 376 -18.92 20.34 -28.36
N ILE A 377 -19.42 19.57 -27.39
CA ILE A 377 -19.72 18.15 -27.53
C ILE A 377 -21.19 17.87 -27.19
N VAL A 378 -21.70 16.73 -27.65
CA VAL A 378 -23.00 16.23 -27.21
C VAL A 378 -22.85 15.57 -25.86
N VAL A 379 -23.53 16.10 -24.83
CA VAL A 379 -23.48 15.59 -23.45
C VAL A 379 -24.59 14.58 -23.15
N GLU A 380 -25.75 14.72 -23.80
CA GLU A 380 -26.87 13.77 -23.72
C GLU A 380 -27.43 13.48 -25.10
N GLY A 381 -27.92 12.25 -25.32
CA GLY A 381 -28.50 11.84 -26.59
C GLY A 381 -27.52 11.39 -27.67
N GLY A 382 -26.24 11.22 -27.36
CA GLY A 382 -25.22 10.75 -28.29
C GLY A 382 -25.53 9.41 -28.96
N PHE A 383 -26.27 8.53 -28.26
CA PHE A 383 -26.75 7.26 -28.81
C PHE A 383 -27.74 7.45 -29.98
N HIS A 384 -28.63 8.46 -29.89
CA HIS A 384 -29.57 8.77 -30.97
C HIS A 384 -28.85 9.27 -32.22
N LEU A 385 -27.84 10.11 -32.04
CA LEU A 385 -27.01 10.57 -33.16
C LEU A 385 -26.24 9.43 -33.81
N ASN A 386 -25.73 8.50 -33.02
CA ASN A 386 -25.01 7.34 -33.56
C ASN A 386 -25.94 6.41 -34.35
N ASN A 387 -27.15 6.18 -33.88
CA ASN A 387 -28.15 5.40 -34.61
C ASN A 387 -28.51 6.07 -35.94
N GLU A 388 -28.71 7.37 -35.95
CA GLU A 388 -29.01 8.11 -37.17
C GLU A 388 -27.86 8.05 -38.19
N ARG A 389 -26.63 8.21 -37.72
CA ARG A 389 -25.42 8.04 -38.52
C ARG A 389 -25.39 6.65 -39.17
N THR A 390 -25.60 5.61 -38.35
CA THR A 390 -25.56 4.22 -38.83
C THR A 390 -26.68 3.95 -39.83
N GLN A 391 -27.89 4.45 -39.64
CA GLN A 391 -29.00 4.30 -40.60
C GLN A 391 -28.72 5.00 -41.91
N ARG A 392 -28.11 6.18 -41.90
CA ARG A 392 -27.71 6.87 -43.15
C ARG A 392 -26.67 6.07 -43.93
N LEU A 393 -25.66 5.56 -43.26
CA LEU A 393 -24.64 4.73 -43.91
C LEU A 393 -25.23 3.47 -44.53
N LEU A 394 -26.21 2.85 -43.89
CA LEU A 394 -26.94 1.69 -44.47
C LEU A 394 -27.80 2.07 -45.65
N THR A 395 -28.43 3.24 -45.66
CA THR A 395 -29.27 3.73 -46.76
C THR A 395 -28.43 4.12 -47.97
N GLU A 396 -27.27 4.74 -47.76
CA GLU A 396 -26.35 5.17 -48.82
C GLU A 396 -25.54 4.01 -49.39
N SER A 397 -25.31 2.94 -48.63
CA SER A 397 -24.64 1.71 -49.10
C SER A 397 -25.54 0.74 -49.86
N GLY A 398 -26.80 1.09 -50.20
CA GLY A 398 -27.72 0.31 -51.01
C GLY A 398 -28.33 -0.90 -50.31
N GLY A 399 -28.25 -0.97 -48.99
CA GLY A 399 -28.90 -2.01 -48.18
C GLY A 399 -30.36 -1.70 -47.94
N LYS A 400 -31.29 -2.59 -48.36
CA LYS A 400 -32.71 -2.50 -47.98
C LYS A 400 -32.85 -2.41 -46.43
N PRO A 401 -33.75 -1.58 -45.92
CA PRO A 401 -33.99 -1.49 -44.48
C PRO A 401 -34.43 -2.86 -43.93
N VAL A 402 -33.67 -3.40 -43.02
CA VAL A 402 -34.06 -4.57 -42.21
C VAL A 402 -35.15 -4.09 -41.25
N GLN A 403 -36.41 -4.50 -41.51
CA GLN A 403 -37.49 -4.35 -40.57
C GLN A 403 -37.09 -5.06 -39.25
N PRO A 404 -37.34 -4.44 -38.08
CA PRO A 404 -37.10 -5.12 -36.81
C PRO A 404 -38.02 -6.35 -36.74
N THR A 405 -37.47 -7.53 -36.83
CA THR A 405 -38.14 -8.77 -36.49
C THR A 405 -38.59 -8.70 -35.06
N ASN A 406 -39.88 -8.80 -34.82
CA ASN A 406 -40.50 -8.90 -33.50
C ASN A 406 -39.74 -9.95 -32.69
N ALA A 407 -39.16 -9.51 -31.59
CA ALA A 407 -38.62 -10.39 -30.55
C ALA A 407 -39.75 -11.30 -30.04
N PRO A 408 -39.53 -12.60 -29.90
CA PRO A 408 -40.52 -13.46 -29.28
C PRO A 408 -40.73 -13.06 -27.83
N THR A 409 -41.98 -12.85 -27.47
CA THR A 409 -42.45 -12.64 -26.11
C THR A 409 -41.91 -13.74 -25.20
N PRO A 410 -41.30 -13.44 -24.05
CA PRO A 410 -40.86 -14.49 -23.16
C PRO A 410 -42.10 -15.18 -22.58
N ALA A 411 -42.13 -16.50 -22.75
CA ALA A 411 -43.17 -17.40 -22.21
C ALA A 411 -43.13 -17.31 -20.66
N ALA A 412 -44.32 -17.20 -20.09
CA ALA A 412 -44.56 -17.20 -18.64
C ALA A 412 -44.05 -18.54 -18.04
N PRO A 413 -43.48 -18.52 -16.84
CA PRO A 413 -43.04 -19.71 -16.12
C PRO A 413 -44.24 -20.59 -15.75
N ALA A 414 -44.20 -21.86 -16.15
CA ALA A 414 -45.16 -22.86 -15.75
C ALA A 414 -45.06 -23.16 -14.25
N ALA A 415 -46.21 -23.24 -13.59
CA ALA A 415 -46.36 -23.62 -12.22
C ALA A 415 -45.87 -25.05 -11.96
N PRO A 416 -45.29 -25.36 -10.78
CA PRO A 416 -44.89 -26.72 -10.44
C PRO A 416 -46.09 -27.59 -10.17
N ALA A 417 -46.18 -28.73 -10.85
CA ALA A 417 -47.12 -29.81 -10.57
C ALA A 417 -46.78 -30.46 -9.23
N ASN A 418 -47.74 -30.48 -8.36
CA ASN A 418 -47.81 -31.33 -7.17
C ASN A 418 -47.90 -32.80 -7.61
N ASP A 419 -46.98 -33.61 -7.18
CA ASP A 419 -47.23 -35.06 -7.16
C ASP A 419 -46.84 -35.57 -5.77
N ALA A 420 -47.92 -35.95 -5.08
CA ALA A 420 -47.91 -36.64 -3.81
C ALA A 420 -47.94 -38.14 -4.02
N ALA A 421 -47.36 -38.81 -3.12
CA ALA A 421 -47.56 -40.20 -2.73
C ALA A 421 -46.49 -41.21 -3.15
N SER A 422 -45.82 -41.76 -2.20
CA SER A 422 -46.13 -43.12 -1.67
C SER A 422 -44.87 -43.90 -1.27
N LYS A 423 -44.81 -44.16 0.03
CA LYS A 423 -44.52 -45.42 0.68
C LYS A 423 -43.26 -46.24 0.43
N GLY A 424 -42.63 -46.56 1.53
CA GLY A 424 -42.13 -47.91 1.86
C GLY A 424 -40.62 -47.97 1.93
N GLY A 425 -39.92 -48.10 3.06
CA GLY A 425 -40.00 -49.26 3.90
C GLY A 425 -38.62 -49.88 4.03
N ARG A 426 -38.08 -49.93 5.25
CA ARG A 426 -37.14 -50.94 5.77
C ARG A 426 -35.73 -51.01 5.17
N SER A 427 -34.72 -50.71 5.90
CA SER A 427 -33.97 -51.54 6.87
C SER A 427 -32.97 -50.71 7.61
#